data_a91206d598c6886802a4f77fc718bac5
#
_entry.id   a91206d598c6886802a4f77fc718bac5
#
_cell.length_a   1.000
_cell.length_b   1.000
_cell.length_c   1.000
_cell.angle_alpha   90.00
_cell.angle_beta   90.00
_cell.angle_gamma   90.00
#
_symmetry.space_group_name_H-M   'P 1'
#
loop_
_entity.id
_entity.type
_entity.pdbx_description
1 polymer ?
#
loop_
_entity_poly.entity_id
_entity_poly.type
_entity_poly.pdbx_seq_one_letter_code
_entity_poly.pdbx_strand_id
1 'polypeptide(L)'
;MSEPASTATADHYVWGEVCDGWHLVRAENLSVIEERMPPGAEEERHWHERARQFFYVLEGELTMQFDDRAVILQSRQGIEIAPGLPHQAKNTSNAEVSFLVISQPRSHGDRQT
;
A
#
# COMPACT_ATOMS: atom_id res chain seq x y z
N MET A 1 9.33 19.34 -17.23
CA MET A 1 10.49 19.06 -16.35
C MET A 1 10.01 18.28 -15.12
N SER A 2 10.78 17.30 -14.74
CA SER A 2 10.42 16.46 -13.59
C SER A 2 10.95 17.06 -12.29
N GLU A 3 10.12 17.07 -11.27
CA GLU A 3 10.48 17.55 -9.95
C GLU A 3 10.48 16.38 -8.97
N PRO A 4 11.29 16.46 -7.90
CA PRO A 4 11.25 15.42 -6.85
C PRO A 4 9.87 15.36 -6.20
N ALA A 5 9.40 14.15 -5.92
CA ALA A 5 8.16 13.92 -5.20
C ALA A 5 8.47 13.30 -3.84
N SER A 6 7.77 13.77 -2.81
CA SER A 6 7.92 13.24 -1.46
C SER A 6 6.65 13.51 -0.66
N THR A 7 6.59 12.98 0.56
CA THR A 7 5.47 13.26 1.45
C THR A 7 5.37 14.75 1.82
N ALA A 8 6.44 15.52 1.64
CA ALA A 8 6.43 16.96 1.88
C ALA A 8 5.68 17.75 0.80
N THR A 9 5.56 17.21 -0.42
CA THR A 9 5.00 17.91 -1.57
C THR A 9 3.83 17.19 -2.23
N ALA A 10 3.67 15.90 -2.05
CA ALA A 10 2.64 15.09 -2.69
C ALA A 10 1.26 15.34 -2.06
N ASP A 11 0.20 15.12 -2.85
CA ASP A 11 -1.16 15.19 -2.34
C ASP A 11 -1.39 14.13 -1.28
N HIS A 12 -1.83 14.57 -0.10
CA HIS A 12 -2.06 13.73 1.07
C HIS A 12 -3.53 13.40 1.23
N TYR A 13 -3.82 12.20 1.70
CA TYR A 13 -5.16 11.80 2.11
C TYR A 13 -5.11 10.90 3.34
N VAL A 14 -6.24 10.83 4.06
CA VAL A 14 -6.40 9.93 5.20
C VAL A 14 -7.29 8.77 4.75
N TRP A 15 -6.91 7.57 5.14
CA TRP A 15 -7.70 6.38 4.87
C TRP A 15 -7.77 5.50 6.12
N GLY A 16 -8.81 4.67 6.22
CA GLY A 16 -8.96 3.80 7.38
C GLY A 16 -9.03 4.55 8.71
N GLU A 17 -9.46 5.81 8.69
CA GLU A 17 -9.60 6.73 9.83
C GLU A 17 -8.27 7.28 10.37
N VAL A 18 -7.24 6.45 10.48
CA VAL A 18 -5.98 6.81 11.16
C VAL A 18 -4.75 6.62 10.30
N CYS A 19 -4.91 6.19 9.06
CA CYS A 19 -3.80 5.94 8.14
C CYS A 19 -3.63 7.09 7.17
N ASP A 20 -2.40 7.27 6.70
CA ASP A 20 -2.05 8.34 5.76
C ASP A 20 -1.61 7.78 4.43
N GLY A 21 -1.85 8.52 3.36
CA GLY A 21 -1.36 8.22 2.03
C GLY A 21 -0.92 9.47 1.30
N TRP A 22 0.07 9.34 0.44
CA TRP A 22 0.60 10.42 -0.41
C TRP A 22 0.78 9.90 -1.82
N HIS A 23 0.19 10.59 -2.78
CA HIS A 23 0.30 10.25 -4.21
C HIS A 23 1.64 10.76 -4.75
N LEU A 24 2.62 9.85 -4.90
CA LEU A 24 3.93 10.21 -5.47
C LEU A 24 3.89 10.21 -7.00
N VAL A 25 3.20 9.26 -7.60
CA VAL A 25 2.90 9.22 -9.04
C VAL A 25 1.41 8.91 -9.17
N ARG A 26 0.71 9.73 -9.94
CA ARG A 26 -0.74 9.60 -10.10
C ARG A 26 -1.10 9.64 -11.57
N ALA A 27 -0.90 8.53 -12.26
CA ALA A 27 -1.22 8.38 -13.68
C ALA A 27 -2.17 7.19 -13.88
N GLU A 28 -2.82 7.12 -15.03
CA GLU A 28 -3.76 6.02 -15.31
C GLU A 28 -3.07 4.67 -15.39
N ASN A 29 -1.87 4.63 -15.94
CA ASN A 29 -1.13 3.39 -16.16
C ASN A 29 -0.08 3.11 -15.09
N LEU A 30 0.07 3.99 -14.11
CA LEU A 30 1.00 3.79 -13.00
C LEU A 30 0.61 4.66 -11.81
N SER A 31 0.51 4.04 -10.65
CA SER A 31 0.29 4.74 -9.39
C SER A 31 1.40 4.34 -8.42
N VAL A 32 1.98 5.32 -7.75
CA VAL A 32 2.95 5.10 -6.66
C VAL A 32 2.48 5.92 -5.48
N ILE A 33 2.15 5.24 -4.39
CA ILE A 33 1.64 5.87 -3.18
C ILE A 33 2.56 5.47 -2.04
N GLU A 34 2.96 6.45 -1.23
CA GLU A 34 3.56 6.15 0.06
C GLU A 34 2.45 6.14 1.09
N GLU A 35 2.39 5.09 1.91
CA GLU A 35 1.39 4.95 2.96
C GLU A 35 2.03 4.78 4.31
N ARG A 36 1.31 5.20 5.35
CA ARG A 36 1.74 5.08 6.73
C ARG A 36 0.57 4.54 7.56
N MET A 37 0.88 3.55 8.39
CA MET A 37 -0.10 2.82 9.16
C MET A 37 0.35 2.76 10.61
N PRO A 38 -0.42 3.33 11.55
CA PRO A 38 -0.07 3.21 12.97
C PRO A 38 -0.28 1.78 13.49
N PRO A 39 0.26 1.46 14.69
CA PRO A 39 0.05 0.13 15.29
C PRO A 39 -1.43 -0.22 15.39
N GLY A 40 -1.77 -1.44 15.05
CA GLY A 40 -3.13 -1.97 15.15
C GLY A 40 -4.06 -1.62 13.99
N ALA A 41 -3.62 -0.76 13.08
CA ALA A 41 -4.43 -0.40 11.92
C ALA A 41 -4.40 -1.51 10.86
N GLU A 42 -5.47 -1.60 10.11
CA GLU A 42 -5.55 -2.56 9.00
C GLU A 42 -6.49 -2.02 7.94
N GLU A 43 -6.27 -2.43 6.69
CA GLU A 43 -7.21 -2.14 5.63
C GLU A 43 -8.27 -3.23 5.54
N GLU A 44 -9.33 -2.97 4.78
CA GLU A 44 -10.35 -3.98 4.47
C GLU A 44 -9.77 -4.99 3.49
N ARG A 45 -10.09 -6.28 3.67
CA ARG A 45 -9.74 -7.33 2.71
C ARG A 45 -10.35 -7.00 1.35
N HIS A 46 -9.54 -7.03 0.30
CA HIS A 46 -9.99 -6.67 -1.05
C HIS A 46 -9.09 -7.31 -2.11
N TRP A 47 -9.52 -7.18 -3.37
CA TRP A 47 -8.68 -7.52 -4.52
C TRP A 47 -8.92 -6.49 -5.62
N HIS A 48 -8.02 -6.47 -6.59
CA HIS A 48 -8.14 -5.62 -7.77
C HIS A 48 -8.28 -6.51 -8.99
N GLU A 49 -9.24 -6.19 -9.85
CA GLU A 49 -9.51 -7.02 -11.02
C GLU A 49 -8.39 -6.94 -12.05
N ARG A 50 -7.85 -5.75 -12.26
CA ARG A 50 -6.84 -5.49 -13.29
C ARG A 50 -5.48 -5.10 -12.76
N ALA A 51 -5.44 -4.39 -11.65
CA ALA A 51 -4.19 -3.84 -11.13
C ALA A 51 -3.31 -4.93 -10.53
N ARG A 52 -2.04 -4.92 -10.95
CA ARG A 52 -0.95 -5.63 -10.30
C ARG A 52 -0.32 -4.66 -9.33
N GLN A 53 -0.06 -5.09 -8.12
CA GLN A 53 0.51 -4.23 -7.08
C GLN A 53 1.82 -4.79 -6.57
N PHE A 54 2.66 -3.89 -6.08
CA PHE A 54 3.87 -4.24 -5.36
C PHE A 54 3.93 -3.38 -4.10
N PHE A 55 3.98 -4.03 -2.95
CA PHE A 55 4.14 -3.38 -1.65
C PHE A 55 5.59 -3.49 -1.25
N TYR A 56 6.20 -2.37 -0.84
CA TYR A 56 7.60 -2.33 -0.45
C TYR A 56 7.75 -1.54 0.85
N VAL A 57 8.23 -2.20 1.91
CA VAL A 57 8.35 -1.57 3.23
C VAL A 57 9.58 -0.70 3.28
N LEU A 58 9.39 0.56 3.66
CA LEU A 58 10.48 1.52 3.87
C LEU A 58 11.00 1.43 5.29
N GLU A 59 10.09 1.46 6.27
CA GLU A 59 10.45 1.44 7.69
C GLU A 59 9.35 0.74 8.47
N GLY A 60 9.73 -0.09 9.42
CA GLY A 60 8.80 -0.82 10.26
C GLY A 60 8.52 -2.23 9.73
N GLU A 61 7.36 -2.75 10.09
CA GLU A 61 6.96 -4.12 9.76
C GLU A 61 5.52 -4.13 9.28
N LEU A 62 5.28 -4.74 8.13
CA LEU A 62 3.94 -4.85 7.54
C LEU A 62 3.56 -6.32 7.43
N THR A 63 2.36 -6.67 7.88
CA THR A 63 1.81 -8.00 7.66
C THR A 63 0.87 -7.97 6.47
N MET A 64 1.14 -8.81 5.47
CA MET A 64 0.23 -9.00 4.35
C MET A 64 -0.53 -10.29 4.57
N GLN A 65 -1.84 -10.17 4.80
CA GLN A 65 -2.72 -11.30 5.04
C GLN A 65 -3.35 -11.77 3.73
N PHE A 66 -3.12 -13.02 3.39
CA PHE A 66 -3.80 -13.72 2.30
C PHE A 66 -4.82 -14.69 2.90
N ASP A 67 -5.66 -15.29 2.07
CA ASP A 67 -6.68 -16.22 2.55
C ASP A 67 -6.08 -17.48 3.20
N ASP A 68 -4.90 -17.91 2.72
CA ASP A 68 -4.25 -19.15 3.17
C ASP A 68 -3.02 -18.93 4.05
N ARG A 69 -2.54 -17.69 4.19
CA ARG A 69 -1.32 -17.42 4.97
C ARG A 69 -1.15 -15.94 5.25
N ALA A 70 -0.26 -15.64 6.18
CA ALA A 70 0.21 -14.28 6.42
C ALA A 70 1.71 -14.20 6.12
N VAL A 71 2.13 -13.10 5.50
CA VAL A 71 3.54 -12.83 5.20
C VAL A 71 3.94 -11.57 5.94
N ILE A 72 5.02 -11.66 6.71
CA ILE A 72 5.56 -10.50 7.44
C ILE A 72 6.69 -9.92 6.62
N LEU A 73 6.56 -8.62 6.30
CA LEU A 73 7.56 -7.87 5.54
C LEU A 73 8.32 -6.95 6.48
N GLN A 74 9.62 -7.08 6.48
CA GLN A 74 10.51 -6.19 7.22
C GLN A 74 10.95 -5.02 6.32
N SER A 75 11.63 -4.04 6.89
CA SER A 75 12.19 -2.92 6.12
C SER A 75 13.00 -3.43 4.94
N ARG A 76 12.78 -2.83 3.76
CA ARG A 76 13.47 -3.17 2.51
C ARG A 76 13.04 -4.51 1.91
N GLN A 77 11.90 -5.02 2.33
CA GLN A 77 11.28 -6.20 1.72
C GLN A 77 9.97 -5.81 1.05
N GLY A 78 9.60 -6.51 -0.01
CA GLY A 78 8.37 -6.26 -0.71
C GLY A 78 7.70 -7.54 -1.16
N ILE A 79 6.45 -7.41 -1.61
CA ILE A 79 5.67 -8.53 -2.13
C ILE A 79 4.80 -8.07 -3.29
N GLU A 80 4.75 -8.90 -4.31
CA GLU A 80 3.91 -8.66 -5.47
C GLU A 80 2.53 -9.27 -5.25
N ILE A 81 1.49 -8.51 -5.61
CA ILE A 81 0.10 -8.97 -5.55
C ILE A 81 -0.42 -9.04 -6.98
N ALA A 82 -0.69 -10.25 -7.46
CA ALA A 82 -1.25 -10.44 -8.78
C ALA A 82 -2.68 -9.92 -8.87
N PRO A 83 -3.18 -9.53 -10.05
CA PRO A 83 -4.58 -9.19 -10.23
C PRO A 83 -5.48 -10.32 -9.74
N GLY A 84 -6.55 -9.98 -9.06
CA GLY A 84 -7.53 -10.95 -8.55
C GLY A 84 -7.18 -11.61 -7.24
N LEU A 85 -5.99 -11.37 -6.69
CA LEU A 85 -5.55 -12.01 -5.44
C LEU A 85 -6.06 -11.23 -4.23
N PRO A 86 -6.97 -11.80 -3.41
CA PRO A 86 -7.43 -11.13 -2.20
C PRO A 86 -6.31 -10.96 -1.18
N HIS A 87 -6.25 -9.79 -0.59
CA HIS A 87 -5.21 -9.46 0.38
C HIS A 87 -5.69 -8.38 1.34
N GLN A 88 -4.96 -8.23 2.45
CA GLN A 88 -5.26 -7.25 3.47
C GLN A 88 -3.95 -6.85 4.16
N ALA A 89 -3.57 -5.59 4.05
CA ALA A 89 -2.41 -5.07 4.76
C ALA A 89 -2.78 -4.76 6.20
N LYS A 90 -1.91 -5.13 7.14
CA LYS A 90 -2.12 -4.96 8.58
C LYS A 90 -0.82 -4.52 9.24
N ASN A 91 -0.94 -3.69 10.26
CA ASN A 91 0.18 -3.42 11.16
C ASN A 91 -0.09 -4.08 12.51
N THR A 92 0.45 -5.27 12.70
CA THR A 92 0.31 -6.02 13.94
C THR A 92 1.47 -5.78 14.90
N SER A 93 2.40 -4.89 14.52
CA SER A 93 3.55 -4.53 15.36
C SER A 93 3.17 -3.42 16.34
N ASN A 94 4.12 -3.02 17.16
CA ASN A 94 3.93 -1.95 18.15
C ASN A 94 4.54 -0.62 17.70
N ALA A 95 4.90 -0.49 16.42
CA ALA A 95 5.46 0.73 15.86
C ALA A 95 4.78 1.03 14.53
N GLU A 96 4.87 2.29 14.11
CA GLU A 96 4.37 2.74 12.82
C GLU A 96 5.11 2.06 11.69
N VAL A 97 4.43 1.77 10.60
CA VAL A 97 5.03 1.26 9.37
C VAL A 97 4.79 2.23 8.23
N SER A 98 5.82 2.45 7.40
CA SER A 98 5.71 3.19 6.16
C SER A 98 6.11 2.30 4.99
N PHE A 99 5.37 2.40 3.88
CA PHE A 99 5.58 1.51 2.74
C PHE A 99 5.11 2.17 1.45
N LEU A 100 5.60 1.67 0.33
CA LEU A 100 5.13 2.07 -0.99
C LEU A 100 4.13 1.06 -1.51
N VAL A 101 3.11 1.57 -2.19
CA VAL A 101 2.17 0.76 -2.97
C VAL A 101 2.28 1.21 -4.41
N ILE A 102 2.79 0.32 -5.25
CA ILE A 102 2.96 0.57 -6.68
C ILE A 102 1.92 -0.26 -7.41
N SER A 103 1.13 0.38 -8.26
CA SER A 103 0.03 -0.30 -8.98
C SER A 103 0.11 0.00 -10.47
N GLN A 104 -0.13 -1.02 -11.27
CA GLN A 104 -0.19 -0.89 -12.73
C GLN A 104 -1.32 -1.79 -13.26
N PRO A 105 -2.35 -1.23 -13.93
CA PRO A 105 -2.68 0.19 -13.94
C PRO A 105 -3.04 0.67 -12.53
N ARG A 106 -3.41 1.93 -12.37
CA ARG A 106 -3.79 2.43 -11.06
C ARG A 106 -4.94 1.58 -10.48
N SER A 107 -4.90 1.35 -9.18
CA SER A 107 -5.90 0.52 -8.50
C SER A 107 -7.19 1.29 -8.19
N HIS A 108 -7.17 2.61 -8.29
CA HIS A 108 -8.30 3.47 -7.97
C HIS A 108 -9.50 3.15 -8.89
N GLY A 109 -10.65 2.83 -8.30
CA GLY A 109 -11.83 2.44 -9.06
C GLY A 109 -11.86 0.97 -9.48
N ASP A 110 -10.83 0.19 -9.12
CA ASP A 110 -10.68 -1.22 -9.48
C ASP A 110 -10.79 -2.15 -8.26
N ARG A 111 -11.11 -1.60 -7.11
CA ARG A 111 -11.15 -2.35 -5.85
C ARG A 111 -12.45 -3.13 -5.71
N GLN A 112 -12.32 -4.41 -5.35
CA GLN A 112 -13.43 -5.33 -5.09
C GLN A 112 -13.33 -5.85 -3.65
N THR A 113 -14.45 -6.04 -3.01
CA THR A 113 -14.47 -6.56 -1.63
C THR A 113 -15.45 -7.76 -1.44
#